data_930880c0b3673105ed629ae4865ea95a
#
_entry.id   930880c0b3673105ed629ae4865ea95a
#
_cell.length_a   1.000
_cell.length_b   1.000
_cell.length_c   1.000
_cell.angle_alpha   90.00
_cell.angle_beta   90.00
_cell.angle_gamma   90.00
#
_symmetry.space_group_name_H-M   'P 1'
#
loop_
_entity.id
_entity.type
_entity.pdbx_description
1 polymer ?
#
loop_
_entity_poly.entity_id
_entity_poly.type
_entity_poly.pdbx_seq_one_letter_code
_entity_poly.pdbx_strand_id
1 'polypeptide(L)'
;MKTKNKDPSIIYICSPYSGDTARNAEMARRYSRYAVVRGCVPVTPQLYLPLFISEETERELAICLDLRLLDMCSELWACGGTISDGMRREIAHAKRKGIPVRYVKEEEIYVRDRKRTEEDQ
;
A
#
# COMPACT_ATOMS: atom_id res chain seq x y z
N MET A 1 8.25 -4.38 20.98
CA MET A 1 7.40 -3.84 20.88
C MET A 1 6.50 -3.88 21.89
N LYS A 2 6.23 -3.40 22.40
CA LYS A 2 5.56 -3.38 23.31
C LYS A 2 4.32 -3.50 23.09
N THR A 3 3.93 -3.85 22.60
CA THR A 3 2.82 -3.86 22.23
C THR A 3 1.86 -4.03 23.15
N LYS A 4 2.05 -4.26 24.12
CA LYS A 4 1.12 -4.36 24.94
C LYS A 4 0.11 -5.09 24.36
N ASN A 5 0.45 -5.87 23.54
CA ASN A 5 -0.47 -6.65 23.00
C ASN A 5 -1.35 -6.11 22.03
N LYS A 6 -1.17 -5.05 21.49
CA LYS A 6 -1.95 -4.62 20.46
C LYS A 6 -1.63 -5.34 19.22
N ASP A 7 -2.58 -5.76 18.46
CA ASP A 7 -2.37 -6.33 17.14
C ASP A 7 -1.82 -5.28 16.23
N PRO A 8 -0.92 -5.65 15.32
CA PRO A 8 -0.41 -4.68 14.34
C PRO A 8 -1.52 -4.12 13.48
N SER A 9 -1.43 -2.84 13.16
CA SER A 9 -2.41 -2.18 12.29
C SER A 9 -2.31 -2.73 10.88
N ILE A 10 -3.45 -2.82 10.21
CA ILE A 10 -3.51 -3.30 8.82
C ILE A 10 -3.58 -2.08 7.93
N ILE A 11 -2.60 -1.94 7.03
CA ILE A 11 -2.44 -0.74 6.22
C ILE A 11 -2.62 -1.07 4.75
N TYR A 12 -3.49 -0.32 4.09
CA TYR A 12 -3.67 -0.47 2.65
C TYR A 12 -2.57 0.31 1.94
N ILE A 13 -1.77 -0.39 1.14
CA ILE A 13 -0.68 0.25 0.40
C ILE A 13 -1.22 0.69 -0.94
N CYS A 14 -1.30 2.01 -1.13
CA CYS A 14 -1.87 2.61 -2.32
C CYS A 14 -0.73 3.24 -3.10
N SER A 15 -0.43 2.71 -4.29
CA SER A 15 0.66 3.22 -5.12
C SER A 15 0.34 2.95 -6.58
N PRO A 16 1.05 3.58 -7.52
CA PRO A 16 0.73 3.41 -8.94
C PRO A 16 0.86 1.96 -9.38
N TYR A 17 -0.02 1.53 -10.28
CA TYR A 17 0.05 0.20 -10.85
C TYR A 17 0.35 0.22 -12.34
N SER A 18 -0.46 0.92 -13.13
CA SER A 18 -0.32 0.90 -14.58
C SER A 18 0.83 1.80 -15.03
N GLY A 19 1.20 1.65 -16.30
CA GLY A 19 2.35 2.35 -16.84
C GLY A 19 3.53 1.40 -16.81
N ASP A 20 4.59 1.77 -16.11
CA ASP A 20 5.76 0.90 -15.96
C ASP A 20 5.43 -0.10 -14.87
N THR A 21 4.74 -1.19 -15.24
CA THR A 21 4.22 -2.11 -14.24
C THR A 21 5.34 -2.83 -13.47
N ALA A 22 6.49 -3.09 -14.13
CA ALA A 22 7.58 -3.76 -13.44
C ALA A 22 8.17 -2.86 -12.35
N ARG A 23 8.40 -1.60 -12.66
CA ARG A 23 8.91 -0.67 -11.67
C ARG A 23 7.88 -0.41 -10.58
N ASN A 24 6.61 -0.29 -10.97
CA ASN A 24 5.57 -0.02 -9.99
C ASN A 24 5.39 -1.19 -9.03
N ALA A 25 5.53 -2.43 -9.52
CA ALA A 25 5.45 -3.60 -8.65
C ALA A 25 6.64 -3.62 -7.68
N GLU A 26 7.83 -3.28 -8.17
CA GLU A 26 8.99 -3.23 -7.30
C GLU A 26 8.83 -2.18 -6.21
N MET A 27 8.32 -1.01 -6.57
CA MET A 27 8.10 0.04 -5.58
C MET A 27 7.01 -0.36 -4.59
N ALA A 28 5.96 -1.04 -5.07
CA ALA A 28 4.91 -1.50 -4.16
C ALA A 28 5.46 -2.48 -3.13
N ARG A 29 6.40 -3.34 -3.55
CA ARG A 29 7.05 -4.26 -2.60
C ARG A 29 7.84 -3.48 -1.56
N ARG A 30 8.53 -2.43 -1.97
CA ARG A 30 9.33 -1.62 -1.05
C ARG A 30 8.45 -0.87 -0.06
N TYR A 31 7.33 -0.32 -0.51
CA TYR A 31 6.39 0.35 0.39
C TYR A 31 5.80 -0.64 1.37
N SER A 32 5.53 -1.87 0.91
CA SER A 32 5.00 -2.90 1.79
C SER A 32 6.03 -3.27 2.86
N ARG A 33 7.29 -3.42 2.46
CA ARG A 33 8.36 -3.72 3.41
C ARG A 33 8.51 -2.59 4.42
N TYR A 34 8.37 -1.35 3.97
CA TYR A 34 8.42 -0.21 4.87
C TYR A 34 7.34 -0.32 5.96
N ALA A 35 6.12 -0.74 5.56
CA ALA A 35 5.06 -0.91 6.54
C ALA A 35 5.43 -2.00 7.55
N VAL A 36 6.01 -3.10 7.09
CA VAL A 36 6.42 -4.19 7.97
C VAL A 36 7.48 -3.70 8.96
N VAL A 37 8.45 -2.94 8.47
CA VAL A 37 9.51 -2.41 9.34
C VAL A 37 8.93 -1.50 10.42
N ARG A 38 7.83 -0.85 10.13
CA ARG A 38 7.16 0.01 11.11
C ARG A 38 6.17 -0.75 11.97
N GLY A 39 6.15 -2.08 11.89
CA GLY A 39 5.30 -2.89 12.74
C GLY A 39 3.87 -3.03 12.25
N CYS A 40 3.62 -2.80 10.97
CA CYS A 40 2.28 -2.88 10.41
C CYS A 40 2.15 -4.04 9.45
N VAL A 41 0.91 -4.41 9.14
CA VAL A 41 0.61 -5.47 8.19
C VAL A 41 0.20 -4.81 6.88
N PRO A 42 0.98 -4.95 5.80
CA PRO A 42 0.61 -4.32 4.53
C PRO A 42 -0.42 -5.14 3.77
N VAL A 43 -1.38 -4.45 3.16
CA VAL A 43 -2.33 -5.06 2.23
C VAL A 43 -2.05 -4.39 0.90
N THR A 44 -1.49 -5.12 -0.05
CA THR A 44 -1.02 -4.58 -1.32
C THR A 44 -1.59 -5.39 -2.47
N PRO A 45 -2.86 -5.16 -2.82
CA PRO A 45 -3.54 -6.02 -3.79
C PRO A 45 -2.86 -6.08 -5.15
N GLN A 46 -2.20 -5.01 -5.59
CA GLN A 46 -1.56 -5.03 -6.90
C GLN A 46 -0.45 -6.06 -7.00
N LEU A 47 0.01 -6.61 -5.88
CA LEU A 47 1.07 -7.60 -5.92
C LEU A 47 0.53 -9.02 -6.09
N TYR A 48 -0.79 -9.23 -5.92
CA TYR A 48 -1.30 -10.59 -6.05
C TYR A 48 -2.59 -10.71 -6.86
N LEU A 49 -3.45 -9.72 -6.83
CA LEU A 49 -4.70 -9.83 -7.61
C LEU A 49 -4.46 -10.06 -9.10
N PRO A 50 -3.46 -9.41 -9.74
CA PRO A 50 -3.24 -9.66 -11.16
C PRO A 50 -2.84 -11.09 -11.50
N LEU A 51 -2.53 -11.89 -10.49
CA LEU A 51 -2.22 -13.30 -10.74
C LEU A 51 -3.46 -14.10 -11.06
N PHE A 52 -4.64 -13.62 -10.70
CA PHE A 52 -5.87 -14.37 -10.99
C PHE A 52 -7.01 -13.54 -11.55
N ILE A 53 -6.86 -12.25 -11.76
CA ILE A 53 -7.85 -11.47 -12.51
C ILE A 53 -7.12 -10.59 -13.50
N SER A 54 -7.81 -10.23 -14.57
CA SER A 54 -7.22 -9.42 -15.62
C SER A 54 -7.58 -7.95 -15.41
N GLU A 55 -6.54 -7.11 -15.27
CA GLU A 55 -6.77 -5.68 -15.10
C GLU A 55 -7.37 -5.08 -16.36
N GLU A 56 -7.15 -5.69 -17.52
CA GLU A 56 -7.68 -5.15 -18.76
C GLU A 56 -9.13 -5.47 -18.96
N THR A 57 -9.55 -6.71 -18.76
CA THR A 57 -10.90 -7.11 -19.08
C THR A 57 -11.82 -7.17 -17.87
N GLU A 58 -11.23 -7.12 -16.66
CA GLU A 58 -12.03 -7.20 -15.44
C GLU A 58 -11.77 -6.02 -14.52
N ARG A 59 -11.58 -4.84 -15.12
CA ARG A 59 -11.20 -3.66 -14.36
C ARG A 59 -12.19 -3.30 -13.26
N GLU A 60 -13.50 -3.37 -13.57
CA GLU A 60 -14.49 -3.00 -12.55
C GLU A 60 -14.47 -3.99 -11.39
N LEU A 61 -14.26 -5.26 -11.69
CA LEU A 61 -14.13 -6.26 -10.65
C LEU A 61 -12.90 -5.98 -9.80
N ALA A 62 -11.78 -5.67 -10.45
CA ALA A 62 -10.54 -5.40 -9.73
C ALA A 62 -10.72 -4.23 -8.75
N ILE A 63 -11.38 -3.18 -9.22
CA ILE A 63 -11.61 -2.01 -8.37
C ILE A 63 -12.50 -2.39 -7.20
N CYS A 64 -13.54 -3.17 -7.45
CA CYS A 64 -14.45 -3.61 -6.41
C CYS A 64 -13.70 -4.40 -5.33
N LEU A 65 -12.80 -5.30 -5.73
CA LEU A 65 -12.04 -6.10 -4.80
C LEU A 65 -11.08 -5.23 -4.00
N ASP A 66 -10.43 -4.28 -4.66
CA ASP A 66 -9.52 -3.37 -3.98
C ASP A 66 -10.24 -2.59 -2.88
N LEU A 67 -11.40 -2.04 -3.21
CA LEU A 67 -12.12 -1.22 -2.25
C LEU A 67 -12.64 -2.06 -1.09
N ARG A 68 -13.00 -3.32 -1.36
CA ARG A 68 -13.42 -4.19 -0.29
C ARG A 68 -12.28 -4.49 0.67
N LEU A 69 -11.08 -4.70 0.11
CA LEU A 69 -9.91 -4.92 0.95
C LEU A 69 -9.58 -3.67 1.76
N LEU A 70 -9.70 -2.50 1.13
CA LEU A 70 -9.45 -1.24 1.81
C LEU A 70 -10.41 -1.06 3.00
N ASP A 71 -11.65 -1.48 2.85
CA ASP A 71 -12.62 -1.36 3.94
C ASP A 71 -12.18 -2.07 5.21
N MET A 72 -11.29 -3.05 5.08
CA MET A 72 -10.84 -3.83 6.22
C MET A 72 -9.56 -3.30 6.83
N CYS A 73 -9.04 -2.21 6.31
CA CYS A 73 -7.77 -1.66 6.77
C CYS A 73 -7.97 -0.50 7.74
N SER A 74 -6.99 -0.28 8.60
CA SER A 74 -7.03 0.81 9.57
C SER A 74 -6.67 2.14 8.95
N GLU A 75 -5.79 2.13 7.95
CA GLU A 75 -5.32 3.34 7.29
C GLU A 75 -5.01 3.03 5.84
N LEU A 76 -4.94 4.07 5.03
CA LEU A 76 -4.45 3.96 3.67
C LEU A 76 -3.18 4.79 3.59
N TRP A 77 -2.11 4.20 3.10
CA TRP A 77 -0.88 4.95 2.86
C TRP A 77 -0.76 5.17 1.35
N ALA A 78 -0.84 6.44 0.95
CA ALA A 78 -0.69 6.82 -0.45
C ALA A 78 0.80 7.07 -0.67
N CYS A 79 1.44 6.19 -1.41
CA CYS A 79 2.89 6.12 -1.49
C CYS A 79 3.43 6.63 -2.82
N GLY A 80 4.53 7.35 -2.76
CA GLY A 80 5.18 7.90 -3.93
C GLY A 80 4.79 9.34 -4.16
N GLY A 81 5.35 9.93 -5.22
CA GLY A 81 5.09 11.32 -5.50
C GLY A 81 3.97 11.57 -6.50
N THR A 82 3.48 10.52 -7.15
CA THR A 82 2.47 10.65 -8.19
C THR A 82 1.19 9.99 -7.75
N ILE A 83 0.07 10.66 -7.95
CA ILE A 83 -1.23 10.11 -7.63
C ILE A 83 -1.91 9.72 -8.93
N SER A 84 -2.03 8.43 -9.20
CA SER A 84 -2.68 7.94 -10.42
C SER A 84 -4.19 7.99 -10.25
N ASP A 85 -4.91 7.74 -11.36
CA ASP A 85 -6.36 7.73 -11.30
C ASP A 85 -6.88 6.63 -10.38
N GLY A 86 -6.25 5.46 -10.42
CA GLY A 86 -6.66 4.37 -9.52
C GLY A 86 -6.46 4.76 -8.07
N MET A 87 -5.34 5.40 -7.77
CA MET A 87 -5.06 5.86 -6.42
C MET A 87 -6.09 6.89 -5.97
N ARG A 88 -6.52 7.78 -6.88
CA ARG A 88 -7.52 8.78 -6.51
C ARG A 88 -8.80 8.13 -6.06
N ARG A 89 -9.23 7.05 -6.72
CA ARG A 89 -10.44 6.36 -6.35
C ARG A 89 -10.32 5.75 -4.96
N GLU A 90 -9.18 5.16 -4.67
CA GLU A 90 -8.96 4.51 -3.37
C GLU A 90 -8.89 5.55 -2.27
N ILE A 91 -8.20 6.67 -2.53
CA ILE A 91 -8.09 7.74 -1.54
C ILE A 91 -9.48 8.33 -1.27
N ALA A 92 -10.26 8.56 -2.32
CA ALA A 92 -11.60 9.11 -2.15
C ALA A 92 -12.49 8.16 -1.34
N HIS A 93 -12.37 6.85 -1.61
CA HIS A 93 -13.15 5.87 -0.88
C HIS A 93 -12.76 5.86 0.60
N ALA A 94 -11.46 5.92 0.89
CA ALA A 94 -10.98 5.94 2.26
C ALA A 94 -11.55 7.15 3.00
N LYS A 95 -11.53 8.30 2.34
CA LYS A 95 -12.04 9.51 2.97
C LYS A 95 -13.54 9.42 3.24
N ARG A 96 -14.29 8.84 2.31
CA ARG A 96 -15.73 8.69 2.53
C ARG A 96 -16.02 7.75 3.69
N LYS A 97 -15.17 6.76 3.90
CA LYS A 97 -15.38 5.78 4.96
C LYS A 97 -14.72 6.18 6.27
N GLY A 98 -14.07 7.32 6.30
CA GLY A 98 -13.42 7.77 7.53
C GLY A 98 -12.12 7.03 7.83
N ILE A 99 -11.52 6.40 6.82
CA ILE A 99 -10.25 5.72 6.99
C ILE A 99 -9.12 6.75 6.80
N PRO A 100 -8.26 6.93 7.79
CA PRO A 100 -7.19 7.94 7.67
C PRO A 100 -6.27 7.69 6.49
N VAL A 101 -5.87 8.76 5.81
CA VAL A 101 -4.97 8.69 4.66
C VAL A 101 -3.65 9.34 5.05
N ARG A 102 -2.56 8.60 4.87
CA ARG A 102 -1.23 9.12 5.13
C ARG A 102 -0.46 9.10 3.83
N TYR A 103 0.29 10.17 3.55
CA TYR A 103 1.09 10.24 2.34
C TYR A 103 2.54 9.89 2.70
N VAL A 104 3.11 8.93 1.98
CA VAL A 104 4.45 8.43 2.23
C VAL A 104 5.32 8.75 1.03
N LYS A 105 6.38 9.53 1.24
CA LYS A 105 7.27 9.90 0.14
C LYS A 105 8.24 8.78 -0.14
N GLU A 106 8.67 8.68 -1.40
CA GLU A 106 9.59 7.63 -1.80
C GLU A 106 10.90 7.72 -0.99
N GLU A 107 11.41 8.92 -0.77
CA GLU A 107 12.64 9.07 -0.02
C GLU A 107 12.56 8.53 1.39
N GLU A 108 11.38 8.56 1.95
CA GLU A 108 11.16 8.16 3.34
C GLU A 108 11.53 6.69 3.56
N ILE A 109 11.19 5.84 2.59
CA ILE A 109 11.40 4.42 2.77
C ILE A 109 12.88 4.04 2.62
N TYR A 110 13.63 4.77 1.80
CA TYR A 110 15.05 4.46 1.63
C TYR A 110 15.84 4.78 2.88
N VAL A 111 15.53 5.87 3.54
CA VAL A 111 16.20 6.22 4.76
C VAL A 111 15.94 5.18 5.84
N ARG A 112 14.68 4.73 5.93
CA ARG A 112 14.30 3.75 6.94
C ARG A 112 14.99 2.41 6.68
N ASP A 113 15.02 1.98 5.42
CA ASP A 113 15.67 0.74 5.07
C ASP A 113 17.14 0.77 5.40
N ARG A 114 17.82 1.86 5.07
CA ARG A 114 19.23 1.96 5.31
C ARG A 114 19.53 1.93 6.80
N LYS A 115 18.72 2.60 7.59
CA LYS A 115 18.93 2.64 9.02
C LYS A 115 18.75 1.25 9.60
N ARG A 116 17.76 0.51 9.14
CA ARG A 116 17.54 -0.83 9.66
C ARG A 116 18.70 -1.73 9.32
N THR A 117 19.23 -1.63 8.11
CA THR A 117 20.36 -2.45 7.70
C THR A 117 21.56 -2.19 8.61
N GLU A 118 21.80 -0.94 8.94
CA GLU A 118 22.92 -0.60 9.81
C GLU A 118 22.73 -1.18 11.21
N GLU A 119 21.52 -1.18 11.69
CA GLU A 119 21.26 -1.72 13.01
C GLU A 119 21.42 -3.23 13.06
N ASP A 120 21.16 -3.89 11.96
CA ASP A 120 21.26 -5.34 11.90
C ASP A 120 22.68 -5.82 11.82
N GLN A 121 23.64 -4.96 11.58
CA GLN A 121 25.01 -5.34 11.52
C GLN A 121 25.70 -5.16 12.87
#